data_dec7431ffaeb22d720adeefd6870e527
#
_entry.id   dec7431ffaeb22d720adeefd6870e527
#
_cell.length_a   1.000
_cell.length_b   1.000
_cell.length_c   1.000
_cell.angle_alpha   90.00
_cell.angle_beta   90.00
_cell.angle_gamma   90.00
#
_symmetry.space_group_name_H-M   'P 1'
#
loop_
_entity.id
_entity.type
_entity.pdbx_description
1 polymer ?
#
loop_
_entity_poly.entity_id
_entity_poly.type
_entity_poly.pdbx_seq_one_letter_code
_entity_poly.pdbx_strand_id
1 'polypeptide(L)'
;MLIRTIIFLLIFNISSINLHAAQFIPPQVGDYLVAKISSDSNDYSVTKRYYQRLHRSNPNDLLALDRLLLLSILDGDLLSANNYSFKLAKAGCDKNVNSCCMNNQSPQGHLVNGISYLNSYKPGFADQSFASIWRGNLSDSTFVRLLR
;
A
#
# COMPACT_ATOMS: atom_id res chain seq x y z
N MET A 1 -59.26 -9.19 22.97
CA MET A 1 -58.18 -10.13 22.68
C MET A 1 -57.50 -9.84 21.33
N LEU A 2 -58.21 -9.56 20.27
CA LEU A 2 -57.69 -9.35 18.91
C LEU A 2 -56.62 -8.23 18.80
N ILE A 3 -56.83 -7.11 19.49
CA ILE A 3 -55.90 -5.94 19.41
C ILE A 3 -54.53 -6.27 20.00
N ARG A 4 -54.45 -7.05 21.07
CA ARG A 4 -53.16 -7.45 21.68
C ARG A 4 -52.34 -8.37 20.78
N THR A 5 -52.97 -9.25 20.02
CA THR A 5 -52.30 -10.14 19.07
C THR A 5 -51.76 -9.37 17.85
N ILE A 6 -52.48 -8.37 17.39
CA ILE A 6 -52.03 -7.52 16.25
C ILE A 6 -50.80 -6.69 16.63
N ILE A 7 -50.75 -6.12 17.83
CA ILE A 7 -49.60 -5.34 18.32
C ILE A 7 -48.37 -6.24 18.46
N PHE A 8 -48.51 -7.48 18.94
CA PHE A 8 -47.41 -8.42 19.10
C PHE A 8 -46.81 -8.84 17.74
N LEU A 9 -47.66 -9.06 16.73
CA LEU A 9 -47.23 -9.36 15.35
C LEU A 9 -46.51 -8.19 14.69
N LEU A 10 -46.94 -6.94 14.94
CA LEU A 10 -46.28 -5.75 14.42
C LEU A 10 -44.89 -5.55 15.05
N ILE A 11 -44.72 -5.73 16.34
CA ILE A 11 -43.44 -5.61 17.04
C ILE A 11 -42.45 -6.69 16.56
N PHE A 12 -42.92 -7.92 16.31
CA PHE A 12 -42.09 -9.02 15.85
C PHE A 12 -41.53 -8.77 14.41
N ASN A 13 -42.32 -8.14 13.54
CA ASN A 13 -41.87 -7.80 12.20
C ASN A 13 -40.82 -6.66 12.17
N ILE A 14 -40.86 -5.71 13.10
CA ILE A 14 -39.90 -4.61 13.19
C ILE A 14 -38.53 -5.10 13.68
N SER A 15 -38.48 -6.12 14.52
CA SER A 15 -37.25 -6.70 15.04
C SER A 15 -36.43 -7.47 13.99
N SER A 16 -37.08 -7.92 12.91
CA SER A 16 -36.43 -8.71 11.86
C SER A 16 -35.64 -7.86 10.86
N ILE A 17 -35.89 -6.54 10.80
CA ILE A 17 -35.30 -5.66 9.79
C ILE A 17 -33.88 -5.21 10.18
N ASN A 18 -33.53 -5.25 11.45
CA ASN A 18 -32.26 -4.70 11.93
C ASN A 18 -31.08 -5.70 11.90
N LEU A 19 -31.30 -6.97 11.55
CA LEU A 19 -30.23 -7.97 11.59
C LEU A 19 -29.41 -8.06 10.30
N HIS A 20 -29.83 -7.37 9.23
CA HIS A 20 -29.13 -7.39 7.93
C HIS A 20 -28.20 -6.21 7.70
N ALA A 21 -28.11 -5.27 8.62
CA ALA A 21 -27.21 -4.12 8.51
C ALA A 21 -25.82 -4.36 9.12
N ALA A 22 -25.56 -5.54 9.69
CA ALA A 22 -24.20 -5.98 10.04
C ALA A 22 -23.48 -6.41 8.76
N GLN A 23 -23.22 -5.46 7.96
CA GLN A 23 -22.79 -5.52 6.64
C GLN A 23 -21.39 -5.87 6.41
N PHE A 24 -21.27 -6.70 5.50
CA PHE A 24 -20.19 -7.01 4.59
C PHE A 24 -19.22 -5.83 4.38
N ILE A 25 -18.40 -5.55 5.40
CA ILE A 25 -17.17 -4.79 5.20
C ILE A 25 -16.26 -5.74 4.45
N PRO A 26 -15.89 -5.47 3.19
CA PRO A 26 -14.95 -6.31 2.48
C PRO A 26 -13.73 -6.52 3.38
N PRO A 27 -13.21 -7.74 3.52
CA PRO A 27 -12.06 -8.02 4.39
C PRO A 27 -10.87 -7.10 4.11
N GLN A 28 -10.76 -6.61 2.90
CA GLN A 28 -9.78 -5.62 2.48
C GLN A 28 -9.90 -4.28 3.23
N VAL A 29 -11.11 -3.80 3.52
CA VAL A 29 -11.31 -2.55 4.27
C VAL A 29 -10.86 -2.71 5.72
N GLY A 30 -11.15 -3.85 6.33
CA GLY A 30 -10.67 -4.17 7.67
C GLY A 30 -9.15 -4.22 7.75
N ASP A 31 -8.52 -4.93 6.82
CA ASP A 31 -7.06 -5.02 6.73
C ASP A 31 -6.41 -3.63 6.50
N TYR A 32 -7.02 -2.79 5.65
CA TYR A 32 -6.54 -1.43 5.43
C TYR A 32 -6.63 -0.57 6.69
N LEU A 33 -7.76 -0.62 7.41
CA LEU A 33 -7.93 0.14 8.65
C LEU A 33 -6.92 -0.27 9.72
N VAL A 34 -6.71 -1.58 9.90
CA VAL A 34 -5.70 -2.07 10.86
C VAL A 34 -4.30 -1.64 10.43
N ALA A 35 -3.95 -1.76 9.14
CA ALA A 35 -2.67 -1.29 8.62
C ALA A 35 -2.47 0.21 8.89
N LYS A 36 -3.49 1.03 8.67
CA LYS A 36 -3.45 2.48 8.90
C LYS A 36 -3.24 2.81 10.38
N ILE A 37 -4.05 2.23 11.28
CA ILE A 37 -3.96 2.46 12.73
C ILE A 37 -2.60 2.02 13.26
N SER A 38 -2.11 0.84 12.84
CA SER A 38 -0.79 0.33 13.24
C SER A 38 0.34 1.22 12.75
N SER A 39 0.22 1.76 11.53
CA SER A 39 1.18 2.73 10.98
C SER A 39 1.23 4.00 11.81
N ASP A 40 0.07 4.54 12.20
CA ASP A 40 -0.02 5.75 13.03
C ASP A 40 0.51 5.50 14.45
N SER A 41 0.49 4.25 14.92
CA SER A 41 1.05 3.81 16.21
C SER A 41 2.53 3.39 16.11
N ASN A 42 3.17 3.53 14.94
CA ASN A 42 4.54 3.08 14.66
C ASN A 42 4.76 1.56 14.86
N ASP A 43 3.70 0.76 14.83
CA ASP A 43 3.83 -0.71 14.83
C ASP A 43 4.04 -1.20 13.39
N TYR A 44 5.28 -1.07 12.92
CA TYR A 44 5.64 -1.40 11.54
C TYR A 44 5.50 -2.89 11.23
N SER A 45 5.64 -3.76 12.22
CA SER A 45 5.52 -5.21 12.03
C SER A 45 4.07 -5.62 11.70
N VAL A 46 3.12 -5.09 12.45
CA VAL A 46 1.69 -5.29 12.22
C VAL A 46 1.29 -4.61 10.91
N THR A 47 1.72 -3.37 10.69
CA THR A 47 1.48 -2.61 9.46
C THR A 47 1.91 -3.41 8.22
N LYS A 48 3.14 -3.92 8.20
CA LYS A 48 3.69 -4.72 7.09
C LYS A 48 2.85 -5.96 6.81
N ARG A 49 2.45 -6.69 7.85
CA ARG A 49 1.64 -7.91 7.74
C ARG A 49 0.28 -7.64 7.08
N TYR A 50 -0.39 -6.54 7.45
CA TYR A 50 -1.69 -6.20 6.89
C TYR A 50 -1.58 -5.66 5.45
N TYR A 51 -0.58 -4.85 5.12
CA TYR A 51 -0.33 -4.47 3.73
C TYR A 51 0.07 -5.66 2.85
N GLN A 52 0.77 -6.67 3.39
CA GLN A 52 1.02 -7.93 2.68
C GLN A 52 -0.27 -8.70 2.36
N ARG A 53 -1.26 -8.71 3.27
CA ARG A 53 -2.57 -9.30 3.00
C ARG A 53 -3.30 -8.55 1.88
N LEU A 54 -3.33 -7.23 1.95
CA LEU A 54 -3.90 -6.37 0.90
C LEU A 54 -3.26 -6.66 -0.45
N HIS A 55 -1.93 -6.70 -0.51
CA HIS A 55 -1.21 -7.01 -1.73
C HIS A 55 -1.49 -8.42 -2.27
N ARG A 56 -1.69 -9.41 -1.41
CA ARG A 56 -2.09 -10.77 -1.84
C ARG A 56 -3.48 -10.80 -2.43
N SER A 57 -4.42 -10.04 -1.89
CA SER A 57 -5.79 -9.95 -2.40
C SER A 57 -5.90 -9.11 -3.67
N ASN A 58 -5.07 -8.08 -3.80
CA ASN A 58 -4.96 -7.22 -4.98
C ASN A 58 -3.48 -6.91 -5.30
N PRO A 59 -2.83 -7.74 -6.14
CA PRO A 59 -1.41 -7.57 -6.46
C PRO A 59 -1.05 -6.28 -7.18
N ASN A 60 -2.01 -5.57 -7.76
CA ASN A 60 -1.82 -4.31 -8.48
C ASN A 60 -2.22 -3.09 -7.65
N ASP A 61 -2.48 -3.25 -6.36
CA ASP A 61 -2.77 -2.14 -5.47
C ASP A 61 -1.51 -1.30 -5.26
N LEU A 62 -1.50 -0.13 -5.90
CA LEU A 62 -0.37 0.81 -5.85
C LEU A 62 -0.10 1.31 -4.44
N LEU A 63 -1.14 1.52 -3.63
CA LEU A 63 -0.99 1.98 -2.25
C LEU A 63 -0.33 0.91 -1.39
N ALA A 64 -0.79 -0.34 -1.50
CA ALA A 64 -0.19 -1.45 -0.76
C ALA A 64 1.28 -1.67 -1.16
N LEU A 65 1.59 -1.59 -2.47
CA LEU A 65 2.95 -1.71 -2.99
C LEU A 65 3.87 -0.59 -2.48
N ASP A 66 3.40 0.67 -2.49
CA ASP A 66 4.17 1.83 -2.01
C ASP A 66 4.49 1.69 -0.52
N ARG A 67 3.50 1.30 0.29
CA ARG A 67 3.69 1.09 1.73
C ARG A 67 4.62 -0.08 2.03
N LEU A 68 4.52 -1.18 1.29
CA LEU A 68 5.42 -2.32 1.43
C LEU A 68 6.86 -1.99 1.02
N LEU A 69 7.05 -1.18 -0.02
CA LEU A 69 8.35 -0.65 -0.42
C LEU A 69 8.98 0.14 0.74
N LEU A 70 8.24 1.13 1.29
CA LEU A 70 8.72 1.94 2.39
C LEU A 70 9.07 1.11 3.63
N LEU A 71 8.17 0.21 4.04
CA LEU A 71 8.38 -0.66 5.20
C LEU A 71 9.58 -1.61 5.02
N SER A 72 9.82 -2.08 3.79
CA SER A 72 10.98 -2.92 3.49
C SER A 72 12.29 -2.12 3.56
N ILE A 73 12.28 -0.85 3.16
CA ILE A 73 13.44 0.04 3.34
C ILE A 73 13.73 0.25 4.83
N LEU A 74 12.69 0.53 5.63
CA LEU A 74 12.82 0.73 7.09
C LEU A 74 13.34 -0.51 7.81
N ASP A 75 12.97 -1.71 7.35
CA ASP A 75 13.47 -2.99 7.87
C ASP A 75 14.89 -3.32 7.38
N GLY A 76 15.46 -2.56 6.42
CA GLY A 76 16.72 -2.90 5.77
C GLY A 76 16.62 -4.08 4.80
N ASP A 77 15.42 -4.58 4.49
CA ASP A 77 15.19 -5.66 3.54
C ASP A 77 15.21 -5.13 2.10
N LEU A 78 16.43 -4.87 1.61
CA LEU A 78 16.64 -4.32 0.28
C LEU A 78 16.17 -5.23 -0.85
N LEU A 79 16.15 -6.54 -0.64
CA LEU A 79 15.67 -7.50 -1.64
C LEU A 79 14.16 -7.35 -1.86
N SER A 80 13.39 -7.35 -0.79
CA SER A 80 11.95 -7.11 -0.85
C SER A 80 11.64 -5.69 -1.36
N ALA A 81 12.38 -4.68 -0.91
CA ALA A 81 12.23 -3.31 -1.37
C ALA A 81 12.42 -3.20 -2.89
N ASN A 82 13.46 -3.83 -3.44
CA ASN A 82 13.70 -3.85 -4.88
C ASN A 82 12.56 -4.54 -5.65
N ASN A 83 12.05 -5.66 -5.13
CA ASN A 83 10.92 -6.38 -5.74
C ASN A 83 9.64 -5.50 -5.76
N TYR A 84 9.31 -4.84 -4.64
CA TYR A 84 8.14 -3.95 -4.59
C TYR A 84 8.31 -2.70 -5.47
N SER A 85 9.50 -2.13 -5.52
CA SER A 85 9.83 -1.02 -6.42
C SER A 85 9.59 -1.39 -7.90
N PHE A 86 10.07 -2.58 -8.30
CA PHE A 86 9.86 -3.07 -9.67
C PHE A 86 8.38 -3.30 -9.98
N LYS A 87 7.63 -3.91 -9.05
CA LYS A 87 6.19 -4.13 -9.21
C LYS A 87 5.42 -2.81 -9.30
N LEU A 88 5.79 -1.82 -8.47
CA LEU A 88 5.17 -0.51 -8.46
C LEU A 88 5.40 0.22 -9.80
N ALA A 89 6.64 0.20 -10.31
CA ALA A 89 6.98 0.76 -11.60
C ALA A 89 6.20 0.10 -12.74
N LYS A 90 6.08 -1.24 -12.70
CA LYS A 90 5.32 -2.01 -13.70
C LYS A 90 3.81 -1.72 -13.64
N ALA A 91 3.24 -1.61 -12.45
CA ALA A 91 1.82 -1.36 -12.27
C ALA A 91 1.41 0.07 -12.65
N GLY A 92 2.32 1.04 -12.54
CA GLY A 92 2.12 2.43 -12.99
C GLY A 92 2.34 2.65 -14.48
N CYS A 93 2.79 1.63 -15.23
CA CYS A 93 3.01 1.73 -16.67
C CYS A 93 1.76 1.34 -17.45
N ASP A 94 1.36 2.21 -18.37
CA ASP A 94 0.35 1.86 -19.36
C ASP A 94 0.88 0.76 -20.29
N LYS A 95 0.07 -0.26 -20.59
CA LYS A 95 0.47 -1.51 -21.27
C LYS A 95 1.11 -1.32 -22.67
N ASN A 96 1.06 -0.10 -23.21
CA ASN A 96 1.47 0.19 -24.59
C ASN A 96 2.87 0.77 -24.73
N VAL A 97 3.63 0.99 -23.67
CA VAL A 97 4.95 1.63 -23.77
C VAL A 97 6.02 0.81 -23.05
N ASN A 98 6.75 0.00 -23.78
CA ASN A 98 7.84 -0.84 -23.25
C ASN A 98 9.00 -0.06 -22.59
N SER A 99 9.09 1.25 -22.78
CA SER A 99 10.12 2.12 -22.20
C SER A 99 9.73 2.81 -20.90
N CYS A 100 8.47 2.66 -20.45
CA CYS A 100 7.90 3.41 -19.35
C CYS A 100 8.43 2.97 -17.97
N CYS A 101 8.84 1.70 -17.83
CA CYS A 101 9.11 1.12 -16.51
C CYS A 101 10.30 1.71 -15.76
N MET A 102 11.25 2.34 -16.46
CA MET A 102 12.41 2.97 -15.80
C MET A 102 12.18 4.44 -15.43
N ASN A 103 11.30 5.15 -16.15
CA ASN A 103 11.08 6.58 -15.93
C ASN A 103 9.99 6.89 -14.89
N ASN A 104 9.13 5.92 -14.57
CA ASN A 104 8.00 6.09 -13.65
C ASN A 104 8.25 5.50 -12.25
N GLN A 105 9.50 5.24 -11.90
CA GLN A 105 9.82 4.82 -10.55
C GLN A 105 9.61 5.96 -9.55
N SER A 106 9.07 5.62 -8.38
CA SER A 106 9.04 6.56 -7.26
C SER A 106 10.47 6.92 -6.81
N PRO A 107 10.68 8.07 -6.16
CA PRO A 107 11.99 8.41 -5.59
C PRO A 107 12.57 7.32 -4.70
N GLN A 108 11.72 6.63 -3.93
CA GLN A 108 12.09 5.49 -3.11
C GLN A 108 12.59 4.32 -3.96
N GLY A 109 11.95 4.06 -5.10
CA GLY A 109 12.37 3.04 -6.05
C GLY A 109 13.74 3.33 -6.66
N HIS A 110 13.99 4.57 -7.05
CA HIS A 110 15.32 5.00 -7.52
C HIS A 110 16.39 4.86 -6.44
N LEU A 111 16.08 5.18 -5.18
CA LEU A 111 16.99 5.00 -4.06
C LEU A 111 17.38 3.52 -3.90
N VAL A 112 16.41 2.62 -3.87
CA VAL A 112 16.64 1.17 -3.73
C VAL A 112 17.48 0.63 -4.89
N ASN A 113 17.17 1.04 -6.13
CA ASN A 113 17.94 0.65 -7.29
C ASN A 113 19.39 1.16 -7.23
N GLY A 114 19.59 2.41 -6.83
CA GLY A 114 20.91 2.99 -6.65
C GLY A 114 21.76 2.17 -5.65
N ILE A 115 21.19 1.84 -4.50
CA ILE A 115 21.85 1.01 -3.49
C ILE A 115 22.14 -0.41 -4.05
N SER A 116 21.19 -1.01 -4.76
CA SER A 116 21.36 -2.34 -5.38
C SER A 116 22.50 -2.35 -6.42
N TYR A 117 22.61 -1.28 -7.21
CA TYR A 117 23.70 -1.13 -8.17
C TYR A 117 25.06 -0.94 -7.49
N LEU A 118 25.14 -0.21 -6.36
CA LEU A 118 26.37 -0.10 -5.59
C LEU A 118 26.78 -1.46 -5.04
N ASN A 119 25.85 -2.24 -4.48
CA ASN A 119 26.11 -3.59 -3.99
C ASN A 119 26.55 -4.55 -5.11
N SER A 120 26.17 -4.27 -6.35
CA SER A 120 26.53 -5.06 -7.54
C SER A 120 27.78 -4.52 -8.25
N TYR A 121 28.52 -3.62 -7.62
CA TYR A 121 29.73 -2.96 -8.20
C TYR A 121 29.49 -2.27 -9.55
N LYS A 122 28.31 -1.64 -9.71
CA LYS A 122 27.92 -0.88 -10.92
C LYS A 122 27.67 0.59 -10.60
N PRO A 123 28.71 1.38 -10.25
CA PRO A 123 28.56 2.75 -9.76
C PRO A 123 27.91 3.70 -10.79
N GLY A 124 28.19 3.54 -12.08
CA GLY A 124 27.60 4.40 -13.12
C GLY A 124 26.08 4.29 -13.22
N PHE A 125 25.50 3.11 -12.99
CA PHE A 125 24.04 2.93 -12.91
C PHE A 125 23.48 3.46 -11.60
N ALA A 126 24.23 3.36 -10.50
CA ALA A 126 23.85 3.95 -9.21
C ALA A 126 23.73 5.46 -9.33
N ASP A 127 24.71 6.14 -9.96
CA ASP A 127 24.68 7.58 -10.17
C ASP A 127 23.47 8.03 -11.00
N GLN A 128 23.11 7.28 -12.05
CA GLN A 128 21.91 7.56 -12.83
C GLN A 128 20.64 7.43 -12.00
N SER A 129 20.55 6.40 -11.15
CA SER A 129 19.42 6.19 -10.27
C SER A 129 19.29 7.30 -9.23
N PHE A 130 20.38 7.71 -8.61
CA PHE A 130 20.37 8.83 -7.66
C PHE A 130 20.09 10.17 -8.34
N ALA A 131 20.64 10.43 -9.53
CA ALA A 131 20.35 11.63 -10.29
C ALA A 131 18.85 11.74 -10.66
N SER A 132 18.17 10.62 -10.85
CA SER A 132 16.74 10.60 -11.13
C SER A 132 15.90 11.07 -9.94
N ILE A 133 16.36 10.86 -8.71
CA ILE A 133 15.72 11.38 -7.49
C ILE A 133 15.75 12.92 -7.50
N TRP A 134 16.86 13.53 -7.91
CA TRP A 134 17.03 14.99 -7.92
C TRP A 134 16.33 15.68 -9.09
N ARG A 135 16.12 14.99 -10.21
CA ARG A 135 15.40 15.52 -11.36
C ARG A 135 13.87 15.46 -11.21
N GLY A 136 13.37 14.50 -10.43
CA GLY A 136 11.97 14.47 -10.04
C GLY A 136 11.67 15.66 -9.13
N ASN A 137 10.57 16.36 -9.37
CA ASN A 137 10.13 17.52 -8.57
C ASN A 137 10.04 17.14 -7.07
N LEU A 138 11.11 17.39 -6.33
CA LEU A 138 11.25 17.09 -4.90
C LEU A 138 10.30 17.90 -4.01
N SER A 139 9.58 18.88 -4.58
CA SER A 139 8.73 19.79 -3.80
C SER A 139 7.58 19.12 -3.06
N ASP A 140 7.11 17.96 -3.53
CA ASP A 140 5.93 17.28 -2.97
C ASP A 140 6.19 15.89 -2.40
N SER A 141 7.43 15.41 -2.39
CA SER A 141 7.69 14.04 -1.96
C SER A 141 7.72 13.93 -0.44
N THR A 142 6.98 12.97 0.09
CA THR A 142 7.00 12.50 1.50
C THR A 142 8.44 12.23 1.99
N PHE A 143 9.36 11.97 1.07
CA PHE A 143 10.77 11.71 1.32
C PHE A 143 11.53 12.94 1.88
N VAL A 144 11.21 14.15 1.41
CA VAL A 144 11.80 15.39 1.97
C VAL A 144 11.34 15.66 3.39
N ARG A 145 10.12 15.21 3.75
CA ARG A 145 9.60 15.32 5.13
C ARG A 145 10.24 14.34 6.08
N LEU A 146 10.75 13.20 5.62
CA LEU A 146 11.45 12.20 6.44
C LEU A 146 12.90 12.59 6.75
N LEU A 147 13.50 13.47 5.94
CA LEU A 147 14.89 13.93 6.12
C LEU A 147 15.00 15.24 6.89
N ARG A 148 13.88 15.84 7.31
CA ARG A 148 13.81 16.99 8.22
C ARG A 148 13.39 16.57 9.62
#